data_80bcc2177bd5a0cd55b7da190ff3dec8
#
_entry.id   80bcc2177bd5a0cd55b7da190ff3dec8
#
_cell.length_a   1.000
_cell.length_b   1.000
_cell.length_c   1.000
_cell.angle_alpha   90.00
_cell.angle_beta   90.00
_cell.angle_gamma   90.00
#
_symmetry.space_group_name_H-M   'P 1'
#
loop_
_entity.id
_entity.type
_entity.pdbx_description
1 polymer ?
#
loop_
_entity_poly.entity_id
_entity_poly.type
_entity_poly.pdbx_seq_one_letter_code
_entity_poly.pdbx_strand_id
1 'polypeptide(L)'
;MRRAGRLYVLLVLTAAAALPAAATHPLLDRIVVDDRQGEVFPEACCWMPMPKSERLRELRRAQRCSAIGGPVGRFRLQADQMLLDGFVTCSGDLPLQTVYPDAPTPMPATWLDGRFTIVLTSRCGSGEPMGGDERINLRLVQGRVVERTVQPAAETKCAGSPLPVEREVRSLSQGRGAG
;
A
#
# COMPACT_ATOMS: atom_id res chain seq x y z
N MET A 1 -44.14 41.47 12.55
CA MET A 1 -42.88 41.26 11.79
C MET A 1 -41.71 40.57 12.54
N ARG A 2 -41.93 40.02 13.77
CA ARG A 2 -40.81 39.40 14.57
C ARG A 2 -40.69 37.86 14.47
N ARG A 3 -41.60 37.16 13.79
CA ARG A 3 -41.57 35.69 13.66
C ARG A 3 -40.79 35.13 12.46
N ALA A 4 -40.63 35.91 11.40
CA ALA A 4 -39.89 35.47 10.19
C ALA A 4 -38.37 35.39 10.41
N GLY A 5 -37.80 36.24 11.26
CA GLY A 5 -36.35 36.22 11.52
C GLY A 5 -35.82 34.99 12.28
N ARG A 6 -36.66 34.37 13.13
CA ARG A 6 -36.27 33.17 13.90
C ARG A 6 -36.22 31.91 13.05
N LEU A 7 -37.06 31.82 12.02
CA LEU A 7 -37.05 30.67 11.10
C LEU A 7 -35.80 30.66 10.22
N TYR A 8 -35.34 31.85 9.78
CA TYR A 8 -34.13 31.97 8.95
C TYR A 8 -32.85 31.60 9.70
N VAL A 9 -32.72 31.97 10.96
CA VAL A 9 -31.58 31.61 11.81
C VAL A 9 -31.47 30.10 12.04
N LEU A 10 -32.62 29.43 12.23
CA LEU A 10 -32.69 27.98 12.40
C LEU A 10 -32.32 27.25 11.09
N LEU A 11 -32.72 27.76 9.92
CA LEU A 11 -32.41 27.17 8.63
C LEU A 11 -30.92 27.30 8.27
N VAL A 12 -30.30 28.42 8.62
CA VAL A 12 -28.84 28.63 8.39
C VAL A 12 -27.99 27.76 9.31
N LEU A 13 -28.42 27.54 10.56
CA LEU A 13 -27.74 26.68 11.53
C LEU A 13 -27.77 25.19 11.13
N THR A 14 -28.86 24.72 10.52
CA THR A 14 -28.97 23.34 10.05
C THR A 14 -28.17 23.08 8.77
N ALA A 15 -27.98 24.06 7.91
CA ALA A 15 -27.18 23.94 6.69
C ALA A 15 -25.66 23.86 6.98
N ALA A 16 -25.20 24.45 8.09
CA ALA A 16 -23.79 24.41 8.49
C ALA A 16 -23.34 23.04 9.10
N ALA A 17 -24.28 22.15 9.45
CA ALA A 17 -23.95 20.86 10.08
C ALA A 17 -23.68 19.72 9.09
N ALA A 18 -23.83 19.93 7.80
CA ALA A 18 -23.60 18.91 6.77
C ALA A 18 -22.20 19.02 6.17
N LEU A 19 -21.16 19.16 7.00
CA LEU A 19 -19.80 18.92 6.54
C LEU A 19 -19.67 17.42 6.27
N PRO A 20 -19.23 17.02 5.06
CA PRO A 20 -18.97 15.60 4.80
C PRO A 20 -17.94 15.13 5.82
N ALA A 21 -18.30 14.14 6.62
CA ALA A 21 -17.34 13.45 7.47
C ALA A 21 -16.30 12.84 6.54
N ALA A 22 -15.09 13.39 6.51
CA ALA A 22 -14.00 12.81 5.78
C ALA A 22 -13.80 11.40 6.31
N ALA A 23 -14.04 10.39 5.46
CA ALA A 23 -13.84 9.00 5.82
C ALA A 23 -12.38 8.80 6.21
N THR A 24 -12.16 8.29 7.41
CA THR A 24 -10.82 7.98 7.89
C THR A 24 -10.30 6.76 7.14
N HIS A 25 -9.22 6.90 6.38
CA HIS A 25 -8.57 5.75 5.77
C HIS A 25 -7.82 4.94 6.84
N PRO A 26 -8.01 3.61 6.87
CA PRO A 26 -7.22 2.76 7.76
C PRO A 26 -5.75 2.87 7.39
N LEU A 27 -4.88 2.83 8.40
CA LEU A 27 -3.45 2.70 8.18
C LEU A 27 -3.17 1.22 7.90
N LEU A 28 -2.57 0.92 6.75
CA LEU A 28 -2.30 -0.44 6.28
C LEU A 28 -0.83 -0.78 6.41
N ASP A 29 -0.54 -2.06 6.62
CA ASP A 29 0.83 -2.57 6.65
C ASP A 29 1.48 -2.41 5.28
N ARG A 30 2.66 -1.81 5.24
CA ARG A 30 3.40 -1.52 4.02
C ARG A 30 4.44 -2.58 3.75
N ILE A 31 4.73 -2.79 2.46
CA ILE A 31 5.77 -3.73 2.04
C ILE A 31 6.57 -3.17 0.87
N VAL A 32 7.85 -3.53 0.81
CA VAL A 32 8.73 -3.34 -0.34
C VAL A 32 9.07 -4.70 -0.93
N VAL A 33 8.86 -4.87 -2.22
CA VAL A 33 9.21 -6.06 -3.00
C VAL A 33 9.93 -5.60 -4.26
N ASP A 34 11.18 -6.00 -4.44
CA ASP A 34 11.99 -5.62 -5.62
C ASP A 34 11.94 -4.10 -5.88
N ASP A 35 12.19 -3.30 -4.84
CA ASP A 35 12.16 -1.82 -4.80
C ASP A 35 10.78 -1.19 -5.09
N ARG A 36 9.75 -1.98 -5.26
CA ARG A 36 8.37 -1.53 -5.44
C ARG A 36 7.64 -1.50 -4.11
N GLN A 37 6.92 -0.42 -3.87
CA GLN A 37 6.11 -0.27 -2.67
C GLN A 37 4.69 -0.81 -2.87
N GLY A 38 4.13 -1.37 -1.81
CA GLY A 38 2.78 -1.89 -1.78
C GLY A 38 2.25 -2.04 -0.36
N GLU A 39 1.14 -2.73 -0.28
CA GLU A 39 0.46 -3.07 0.96
C GLU A 39 0.44 -4.59 1.12
N VAL A 40 0.44 -5.07 2.36
CA VAL A 40 0.40 -6.50 2.66
C VAL A 40 -0.73 -6.82 3.62
N PHE A 41 -1.46 -7.90 3.33
CA PHE A 41 -2.64 -8.33 4.05
C PHE A 41 -2.53 -9.81 4.42
N PRO A 42 -2.84 -10.20 5.66
CA PRO A 42 -3.05 -11.60 6.01
C PRO A 42 -4.41 -12.08 5.48
N GLU A 43 -4.53 -13.37 5.17
CA GLU A 43 -5.79 -13.98 4.74
C GLU A 43 -6.92 -13.78 5.76
N ALA A 44 -6.59 -13.79 7.05
CA ALA A 44 -7.55 -13.73 8.14
C ALA A 44 -8.09 -12.35 8.49
N CYS A 45 -7.69 -11.28 7.78
CA CYS A 45 -8.05 -9.88 8.03
C CYS A 45 -7.00 -9.06 8.79
N CYS A 46 -6.84 -8.01 8.34
CA CYS A 46 -6.77 -6.56 8.36
C CYS A 46 -5.33 -6.12 8.55
N TRP A 47 -4.61 -6.58 9.57
CA TRP A 47 -3.23 -6.18 9.88
C TRP A 47 -2.33 -7.38 10.10
N MET A 48 -1.07 -7.20 9.73
CA MET A 48 -0.06 -8.21 9.95
C MET A 48 0.09 -8.52 11.45
N PRO A 49 0.17 -9.81 11.83
CA PRO A 49 0.46 -10.16 13.22
C PRO A 49 1.86 -9.65 13.59
N MET A 50 1.97 -9.11 14.81
CA MET A 50 3.23 -8.58 15.35
C MET A 50 3.63 -9.34 16.61
N PRO A 51 4.92 -9.51 16.90
CA PRO A 51 5.37 -10.05 18.16
C PRO A 51 4.86 -9.20 19.32
N LYS A 52 4.59 -9.83 20.45
CA LYS A 52 4.12 -9.14 21.65
C LYS A 52 5.17 -8.14 22.12
N SER A 53 4.78 -6.88 22.30
CA SER A 53 5.60 -5.79 22.82
C SER A 53 4.72 -4.86 23.64
N GLU A 54 5.15 -4.58 24.88
CA GLU A 54 4.48 -3.58 25.72
C GLU A 54 4.57 -2.19 25.06
N ARG A 55 5.75 -1.88 24.53
CA ARG A 55 5.98 -0.60 23.85
C ARG A 55 5.05 -0.39 22.66
N LEU A 56 4.81 -1.44 21.86
CA LEU A 56 3.84 -1.37 20.75
C LEU A 56 2.42 -1.12 21.27
N ARG A 57 2.03 -1.75 22.39
CA ARG A 57 0.72 -1.52 23.02
C ARG A 57 0.57 -0.09 23.53
N GLU A 58 1.60 0.47 24.15
CA GLU A 58 1.63 1.87 24.60
C GLU A 58 1.47 2.84 23.43
N LEU A 59 2.24 2.63 22.36
CA LEU A 59 2.19 3.46 21.16
C LEU A 59 0.79 3.42 20.52
N ARG A 60 0.16 2.24 20.44
CA ARG A 60 -1.22 2.12 19.95
C ARG A 60 -2.23 2.89 20.79
N ARG A 61 -2.08 2.89 22.13
CA ARG A 61 -2.94 3.66 23.04
C ARG A 61 -2.67 5.17 22.95
N ALA A 62 -1.44 5.56 22.72
CA ALA A 62 -1.04 6.96 22.63
C ALA A 62 -1.36 7.62 21.28
N GLN A 63 -1.63 6.83 20.25
CA GLN A 63 -1.90 7.35 18.92
C GLN A 63 -3.19 8.18 18.88
N ARG A 64 -3.06 9.45 18.47
CA ARG A 64 -4.12 10.46 18.51
C ARG A 64 -4.65 10.84 17.12
N CYS A 65 -4.35 10.04 16.12
CA CYS A 65 -4.85 10.31 14.77
C CYS A 65 -6.15 9.57 14.50
N SER A 66 -6.87 10.03 13.50
CA SER A 66 -8.11 9.41 13.01
C SER A 66 -7.87 8.09 12.27
N ALA A 67 -6.60 7.70 12.03
CA ALA A 67 -6.28 6.46 11.37
C ALA A 67 -6.52 5.26 12.29
N ILE A 68 -7.27 4.29 11.80
CA ILE A 68 -7.52 3.04 12.50
C ILE A 68 -6.34 2.10 12.25
N GLY A 69 -5.83 1.45 13.32
CA GLY A 69 -4.91 0.32 13.21
C GLY A 69 -3.43 0.55 13.46
N GLY A 70 -2.95 1.80 13.49
CA GLY A 70 -1.51 2.05 13.65
C GLY A 70 -0.99 2.03 15.10
N PRO A 71 0.32 1.94 15.35
CA PRO A 71 1.39 1.74 14.37
C PRO A 71 1.25 0.43 13.62
N VAL A 72 1.46 0.45 12.30
CA VAL A 72 1.45 -0.71 11.41
C VAL A 72 2.85 -1.06 10.95
N GLY A 73 3.08 -2.30 10.50
CA GLY A 73 4.39 -2.74 10.06
C GLY A 73 4.83 -2.14 8.73
N ARG A 74 6.12 -1.93 8.61
CA ARG A 74 6.80 -1.71 7.34
C ARG A 74 7.70 -2.91 7.07
N PHE A 75 7.27 -3.71 6.13
CA PHE A 75 7.91 -4.97 5.76
C PHE A 75 8.77 -4.83 4.51
N ARG A 76 9.60 -5.84 4.28
CA ARG A 76 10.34 -6.07 3.05
C ARG A 76 10.35 -7.55 2.74
N LEU A 77 10.15 -7.90 1.48
CA LEU A 77 10.40 -9.25 0.98
C LEU A 77 11.76 -9.26 0.28
N GLN A 78 12.72 -10.01 0.81
CA GLN A 78 14.06 -10.12 0.26
C GLN A 78 14.54 -11.57 0.32
N ALA A 79 15.03 -12.11 -0.80
CA ALA A 79 15.51 -13.47 -0.91
C ALA A 79 14.56 -14.52 -0.29
N ASP A 80 13.27 -14.42 -0.63
CA ASP A 80 12.19 -15.26 -0.12
C ASP A 80 12.01 -15.24 1.41
N GLN A 81 12.49 -14.19 2.07
CA GLN A 81 12.28 -13.97 3.50
C GLN A 81 11.51 -12.67 3.74
N MET A 82 10.49 -12.75 4.58
CA MET A 82 9.79 -11.57 5.09
C MET A 82 10.59 -10.96 6.23
N LEU A 83 10.86 -9.67 6.12
CA LEU A 83 11.61 -8.87 7.09
C LEU A 83 10.73 -7.73 7.58
N LEU A 84 10.86 -7.34 8.86
CA LEU A 84 10.27 -6.12 9.41
C LEU A 84 11.36 -5.05 9.51
N ASP A 85 11.19 -3.94 8.77
CA ASP A 85 12.11 -2.81 8.74
C ASP A 85 11.82 -1.76 9.82
N GLY A 86 10.56 -1.64 10.24
CA GLY A 86 10.09 -0.63 11.17
C GLY A 86 8.57 -0.52 11.18
N PHE A 87 8.07 0.64 11.54
CA PHE A 87 6.65 0.91 11.63
C PHE A 87 6.26 2.19 10.92
N VAL A 88 4.99 2.30 10.58
CA VAL A 88 4.37 3.51 10.06
C VAL A 88 3.31 3.97 11.05
N THR A 89 3.33 5.26 11.33
CA THR A 89 2.35 5.95 12.19
C THR A 89 1.70 7.07 11.41
N CYS A 90 0.69 7.71 11.99
CA CYS A 90 0.10 8.91 11.41
C CYS A 90 1.08 10.10 11.34
N SER A 91 2.11 10.07 12.17
CA SER A 91 3.14 11.13 12.22
C SER A 91 4.34 10.83 11.31
N GLY A 92 4.36 9.68 10.65
CA GLY A 92 5.45 9.23 9.80
C GLY A 92 6.06 7.91 10.25
N ASP A 93 7.25 7.63 9.75
CA ASP A 93 7.98 6.40 10.01
C ASP A 93 8.54 6.35 11.43
N LEU A 94 8.50 5.15 12.02
CA LEU A 94 9.04 4.87 13.33
C LEU A 94 10.07 3.74 13.23
N PRO A 95 11.32 3.95 13.71
CA PRO A 95 12.35 2.93 13.68
C PRO A 95 11.96 1.66 14.43
N LEU A 96 12.42 0.51 13.95
CA LEU A 96 12.17 -0.80 14.56
C LEU A 96 12.58 -0.83 16.05
N GLN A 97 13.74 -0.28 16.38
CA GLN A 97 14.33 -0.25 17.72
C GLN A 97 13.49 0.54 18.74
N THR A 98 12.62 1.44 18.28
CA THR A 98 11.68 2.13 19.17
C THR A 98 10.69 1.15 19.82
N VAL A 99 10.39 0.05 19.14
CA VAL A 99 9.44 -0.98 19.58
C VAL A 99 10.14 -2.23 20.09
N TYR A 100 11.23 -2.62 19.43
CA TYR A 100 12.06 -3.80 19.74
C TYR A 100 13.53 -3.38 19.83
N PRO A 101 13.99 -2.86 20.99
CA PRO A 101 15.33 -2.26 21.13
C PRO A 101 16.49 -3.19 20.75
N ASP A 102 16.34 -4.47 21.08
CA ASP A 102 17.40 -5.48 20.89
C ASP A 102 17.28 -6.26 19.58
N ALA A 103 16.29 -5.92 18.71
CA ALA A 103 16.09 -6.61 17.46
C ALA A 103 17.12 -6.20 16.40
N PRO A 104 17.56 -7.13 15.54
CA PRO A 104 18.36 -6.77 14.37
C PRO A 104 17.53 -5.92 13.41
N THR A 105 18.19 -5.08 12.61
CA THR A 105 17.54 -4.27 11.57
C THR A 105 18.10 -4.61 10.19
N PRO A 106 17.30 -5.14 9.29
CA PRO A 106 15.89 -5.55 9.43
C PRO A 106 15.73 -6.81 10.31
N MET A 107 14.55 -6.97 10.93
CA MET A 107 14.24 -8.12 11.76
C MET A 107 13.55 -9.23 10.95
N PRO A 108 14.10 -10.46 10.89
CA PRO A 108 13.42 -11.58 10.25
C PRO A 108 12.05 -11.85 10.90
N ALA A 109 10.99 -11.89 10.09
CA ALA A 109 9.62 -12.03 10.56
C ALA A 109 9.24 -13.51 10.79
N THR A 110 10.04 -14.23 11.58
CA THR A 110 9.92 -15.69 11.80
C THR A 110 8.62 -16.12 12.50
N TRP A 111 7.85 -15.19 13.02
CA TRP A 111 6.53 -15.44 13.61
C TRP A 111 5.39 -15.48 12.58
N LEU A 112 5.67 -15.18 11.31
CA LEU A 112 4.67 -15.17 10.26
C LEU A 112 4.51 -16.55 9.64
N ASP A 113 3.33 -17.14 9.84
CA ASP A 113 2.89 -18.38 9.23
C ASP A 113 1.53 -18.16 8.57
N GLY A 114 1.29 -18.81 7.41
CA GLY A 114 0.01 -18.76 6.73
C GLY A 114 0.06 -18.06 5.37
N ARG A 115 -1.10 -17.58 4.91
CA ARG A 115 -1.25 -16.96 3.59
C ARG A 115 -1.36 -15.45 3.71
N PHE A 116 -0.73 -14.77 2.75
CA PHE A 116 -0.66 -13.32 2.69
C PHE A 116 -0.84 -12.87 1.24
N THR A 117 -1.47 -11.72 1.07
CA THR A 117 -1.60 -11.06 -0.23
C THR A 117 -0.85 -9.74 -0.19
N ILE A 118 0.02 -9.53 -1.16
CA ILE A 118 0.69 -8.25 -1.39
C ILE A 118 -0.01 -7.60 -2.58
N VAL A 119 -0.29 -6.32 -2.45
CA VAL A 119 -0.85 -5.47 -3.52
C VAL A 119 0.19 -4.41 -3.85
N LEU A 120 0.80 -4.51 -5.03
CA LEU A 120 1.77 -3.54 -5.51
C LEU A 120 1.06 -2.55 -6.41
N THR A 121 0.99 -1.30 -5.99
CA THR A 121 0.39 -0.23 -6.79
C THR A 121 1.34 0.16 -7.91
N SER A 122 0.92 -0.03 -9.14
CA SER A 122 1.63 0.49 -10.30
C SER A 122 1.29 1.97 -10.49
N ARG A 123 2.31 2.81 -10.74
CA ARG A 123 2.15 4.23 -11.00
C ARG A 123 2.65 4.59 -12.38
N CYS A 124 1.93 5.46 -13.07
CA CYS A 124 2.42 6.12 -14.28
C CYS A 124 3.58 7.06 -13.94
N GLY A 125 4.40 7.41 -14.92
CA GLY A 125 5.49 8.38 -14.75
C GLY A 125 5.03 9.76 -14.24
N SER A 126 3.75 10.10 -14.41
CA SER A 126 3.08 11.26 -13.82
C SER A 126 2.74 11.11 -12.32
N GLY A 127 2.97 9.93 -11.75
CA GLY A 127 2.60 9.62 -10.35
C GLY A 127 1.16 9.15 -10.16
N GLU A 128 0.34 9.18 -11.22
CA GLU A 128 -1.03 8.66 -11.17
C GLU A 128 -1.02 7.13 -11.04
N PRO A 129 -1.97 6.54 -10.27
CA PRO A 129 -2.10 5.08 -10.20
C PRO A 129 -2.40 4.52 -11.59
N MET A 130 -1.65 3.49 -12.00
CA MET A 130 -2.04 2.67 -13.14
C MET A 130 -3.26 1.86 -12.74
N GLY A 131 -4.27 1.83 -13.60
CA GLY A 131 -5.49 1.07 -13.33
C GLY A 131 -5.23 -0.44 -13.36
N GLY A 132 -4.91 -0.97 -12.23
CA GLY A 132 -4.69 -2.39 -11.99
C GLY A 132 -3.50 -2.60 -11.06
N ASP A 133 -3.76 -3.23 -9.92
CA ASP A 133 -2.73 -3.59 -8.97
C ASP A 133 -2.20 -4.99 -9.28
N GLU A 134 -0.88 -5.14 -9.26
CA GLU A 134 -0.28 -6.47 -9.26
C GLU A 134 -0.50 -7.11 -7.91
N ARG A 135 -0.98 -8.34 -7.89
CA ARG A 135 -1.20 -9.09 -6.65
C ARG A 135 -0.24 -10.26 -6.56
N ILE A 136 0.44 -10.37 -5.43
CA ILE A 136 1.32 -11.49 -5.11
C ILE A 136 0.72 -12.23 -3.93
N ASN A 137 0.30 -13.47 -4.13
CA ASN A 137 -0.16 -14.33 -3.06
C ASN A 137 1.02 -15.19 -2.58
N LEU A 138 1.24 -15.18 -1.28
CA LEU A 138 2.33 -15.89 -0.61
C LEU A 138 1.78 -16.88 0.40
N ARG A 139 2.46 -18.01 0.56
CA ARG A 139 2.40 -18.82 1.76
C ARG A 139 3.74 -18.77 2.47
N LEU A 140 3.70 -18.37 3.73
CA LEU A 140 4.87 -18.27 4.59
C LEU A 140 4.89 -19.41 5.61
N VAL A 141 6.09 -19.89 5.91
CA VAL A 141 6.40 -20.74 7.04
C VAL A 141 7.59 -20.13 7.76
N GLN A 142 7.41 -19.74 9.02
CA GLN A 142 8.41 -19.02 9.80
C GLN A 142 9.01 -17.83 9.05
N GLY A 143 8.15 -17.05 8.37
CA GLY A 143 8.53 -15.86 7.60
C GLY A 143 9.25 -16.16 6.28
N ARG A 144 9.42 -17.42 5.88
CA ARG A 144 9.99 -17.79 4.58
C ARG A 144 8.89 -18.12 3.58
N VAL A 145 9.06 -17.65 2.36
CA VAL A 145 8.15 -17.95 1.25
C VAL A 145 8.34 -19.42 0.85
N VAL A 146 7.28 -20.19 0.95
CA VAL A 146 7.24 -21.59 0.49
C VAL A 146 6.37 -21.74 -0.75
N GLU A 147 5.52 -20.76 -1.05
CA GLU A 147 4.69 -20.70 -2.25
C GLU A 147 4.48 -19.25 -2.65
N ARG A 148 4.59 -18.95 -3.95
CA ARG A 148 4.39 -17.61 -4.50
C ARG A 148 3.60 -17.71 -5.81
N THR A 149 2.51 -16.96 -5.92
CA THR A 149 1.74 -16.81 -7.16
C THR A 149 1.57 -15.33 -7.46
N VAL A 150 1.86 -14.93 -8.68
CA VAL A 150 1.76 -13.55 -9.13
C VAL A 150 0.58 -13.41 -10.09
N GLN A 151 -0.32 -12.48 -9.80
CA GLN A 151 -1.37 -12.04 -10.70
C GLN A 151 -0.96 -10.66 -11.22
N PRO A 152 -0.58 -10.55 -12.50
CA PRO A 152 -0.12 -9.29 -13.04
C PRO A 152 -1.24 -8.25 -13.03
N ALA A 153 -0.85 -6.98 -12.95
CA ALA A 153 -1.76 -5.87 -13.15
C ALA A 153 -2.43 -5.96 -14.54
N ALA A 154 -3.70 -5.59 -14.63
CA ALA A 154 -4.31 -5.40 -15.93
C ALA A 154 -3.55 -4.30 -16.69
N GLU A 155 -3.24 -4.55 -17.97
CA GLU A 155 -2.57 -3.54 -18.80
C GLU A 155 -3.45 -2.30 -18.93
N THR A 156 -3.17 -1.30 -18.13
CA THR A 156 -3.82 0.01 -18.25
C THR A 156 -2.81 0.98 -18.85
N LYS A 157 -3.11 1.48 -20.04
CA LYS A 157 -2.31 2.50 -20.70
C LYS A 157 -2.33 3.77 -19.85
N CYS A 158 -1.16 4.25 -19.46
CA CYS A 158 -1.04 5.57 -18.85
C CYS A 158 -1.52 6.64 -19.84
N ALA A 159 -2.37 7.55 -19.39
CA ALA A 159 -2.75 8.70 -20.20
C ALA A 159 -1.47 9.47 -20.58
N GLY A 160 -1.21 9.65 -21.87
CA GLY A 160 -0.02 10.33 -22.37
C GLY A 160 1.19 9.44 -22.73
N SER A 161 1.10 8.12 -22.61
CA SER A 161 2.11 7.24 -23.22
C SER A 161 2.05 7.41 -24.75
N PRO A 162 3.14 7.79 -25.44
CA PRO A 162 3.14 7.83 -26.88
C PRO A 162 2.76 6.46 -27.40
N LEU A 163 1.85 6.43 -28.37
CA LEU A 163 1.48 5.21 -29.08
C LEU A 163 2.79 4.54 -29.54
N PRO A 164 2.92 3.21 -29.45
CA PRO A 164 4.06 2.50 -30.03
C PRO A 164 4.14 2.94 -31.50
N VAL A 165 5.24 3.59 -31.85
CA VAL A 165 5.53 3.90 -33.25
C VAL A 165 5.64 2.57 -33.94
N GLU A 166 4.63 2.25 -34.72
CA GLU A 166 4.59 1.10 -35.61
C GLU A 166 5.83 1.24 -36.49
N ARG A 167 6.88 0.46 -36.20
CA ARG A 167 8.06 0.38 -37.09
C ARG A 167 7.58 -0.24 -38.36
N GLU A 168 7.22 0.63 -39.30
CA GLU A 168 7.01 0.27 -40.69
C GLU A 168 8.29 -0.46 -41.16
N VAL A 169 8.22 -1.77 -41.21
CA VAL A 169 9.25 -2.62 -41.79
C VAL A 169 9.25 -2.33 -43.29
N ARG A 170 10.03 -1.35 -43.73
CA ARG A 170 10.33 -1.17 -45.14
C ARG A 170 11.06 -2.41 -45.61
N SER A 171 10.31 -3.30 -46.23
CA SER A 171 10.80 -4.37 -47.05
C SER A 171 11.62 -3.75 -48.19
N LEU A 172 12.96 -3.76 -48.05
CA LEU A 172 13.88 -3.49 -49.14
C LEU A 172 13.78 -4.68 -50.09
N SER A 173 12.92 -4.56 -51.08
CA SER A 173 12.94 -5.42 -52.27
C SER A 173 14.29 -5.16 -53.01
N GLN A 174 15.28 -6.04 -52.81
CA GLN A 174 16.45 -6.10 -53.65
C GLN A 174 16.03 -6.47 -55.04
N GLY A 175 15.99 -5.47 -55.93
CA GLY A 175 15.97 -5.67 -57.36
C GLY A 175 17.24 -6.37 -57.82
N ARG A 176 17.11 -7.63 -58.27
CA ARG A 176 18.10 -8.29 -59.11
C ARG A 176 18.12 -7.59 -60.45
N GLY A 177 19.17 -6.84 -60.74
CA GLY A 177 19.55 -6.41 -62.06
C GLY A 177 20.53 -7.45 -62.66
N ALA A 178 20.11 -8.14 -63.66
CA ALA A 178 20.98 -8.90 -64.52
C ALA A 178 21.63 -7.95 -65.54
N GLY A 179 22.91 -8.17 -65.86
CA GLY A 179 23.68 -7.48 -66.85
C GLY A 179 25.15 -7.97 -66.84
#